data_92a8a49431d2ebb223c2176d44f7571b
#
_entry.id   92a8a49431d2ebb223c2176d44f7571b
#
_cell.length_a   1.000
_cell.length_b   1.000
_cell.length_c   1.000
_cell.angle_alpha   90.00
_cell.angle_beta   90.00
_cell.angle_gamma   90.00
#
_symmetry.space_group_name_H-M   'P 1'
#
loop_
_entity.id
_entity.type
_entity.pdbx_description
1 polymer ?
#
loop_
_entity_poly.entity_id
_entity_poly.type
_entity_poly.pdbx_seq_one_letter_code
_entity_poly.pdbx_strand_id
1 'polypeptide(L)'
;EIMSTQQAGSSKLSSNLDISHLKVKFPFKAKYGNFINGKFVEPKSGKYFDNTTPITNEVICKVPRSNEKDVDFALDAAHAAFPSWGKTSITERSNILLKIADVIEKNLNLLATAECLDNGKPIRECMAADLPLVVDHWRYFAGVIRAEEGSIGEISNEEYSYHVPEPLGVVGQIIPWNFPLLMATWKLAPALAAGNCVVL
;
A
#
# COMPACT_ATOMS: atom_id res chain seq x y z
N GLU A 1 -2.26 9.74 16.61
CA GLU A 1 -1.04 9.69 17.45
C GLU A 1 -0.01 8.82 16.78
N ILE A 2 1.06 9.46 16.40
CA ILE A 2 2.07 8.95 15.49
C ILE A 2 3.28 8.52 16.31
N MET A 3 3.65 7.25 16.16
CA MET A 3 4.96 6.67 16.37
C MET A 3 5.73 7.10 17.64
N SER A 4 5.51 6.37 18.71
CA SER A 4 6.51 6.27 19.77
C SER A 4 7.71 5.49 19.25
N THR A 5 8.88 6.12 19.34
CA THR A 5 10.19 5.58 19.03
C THR A 5 10.51 4.38 19.91
N GLN A 6 10.33 3.16 19.39
CA GLN A 6 11.04 2.01 19.95
C GLN A 6 12.39 1.89 19.24
N GLN A 7 13.47 2.02 20.02
CA GLN A 7 14.83 1.75 19.60
C GLN A 7 14.92 0.32 19.07
N ALA A 8 15.15 0.19 17.77
CA ALA A 8 15.47 -1.08 17.15
C ALA A 8 16.89 -1.50 17.56
N GLY A 9 17.00 -2.64 18.20
CA GLY A 9 18.27 -3.31 18.44
C GLY A 9 19.03 -3.49 17.12
N SER A 10 20.25 -3.00 17.04
CA SER A 10 21.13 -3.13 15.89
C SER A 10 21.56 -4.59 15.74
N SER A 11 20.83 -5.37 14.97
CA SER A 11 21.36 -6.59 14.38
C SER A 11 22.18 -6.18 13.16
N LYS A 12 23.40 -6.72 13.04
CA LYS A 12 24.28 -6.57 11.88
C LYS A 12 23.63 -7.21 10.63
N LEU A 13 22.68 -6.51 10.03
CA LEU A 13 22.13 -6.81 8.72
C LEU A 13 22.80 -5.85 7.73
N SER A 14 23.46 -6.39 6.70
CA SER A 14 24.14 -5.71 5.59
C SER A 14 25.25 -4.72 5.99
N SER A 15 26.45 -5.23 6.32
CA SER A 15 27.64 -4.41 6.57
C SER A 15 28.28 -3.78 5.31
N ASN A 16 27.83 -4.18 4.11
CA ASN A 16 28.48 -3.81 2.84
C ASN A 16 27.65 -2.86 1.96
N LEU A 17 26.38 -2.61 2.30
CA LEU A 17 25.54 -1.65 1.57
C LEU A 17 25.77 -0.23 2.10
N ASP A 18 26.73 0.48 1.49
CA ASP A 18 26.96 1.89 1.82
C ASP A 18 25.93 2.79 1.12
N ILE A 19 24.92 3.21 1.88
CA ILE A 19 23.92 4.20 1.45
C ILE A 19 24.15 5.59 2.06
N SER A 20 25.29 5.83 2.69
CA SER A 20 25.59 7.10 3.39
C SER A 20 25.48 8.32 2.48
N HIS A 21 25.82 8.16 1.19
CA HIS A 21 25.69 9.20 0.17
C HIS A 21 24.24 9.65 -0.10
N LEU A 22 23.25 8.81 0.22
CA LEU A 22 21.81 9.12 0.04
C LEU A 22 21.25 9.95 1.20
N LYS A 23 22.00 10.13 2.30
CA LYS A 23 21.60 10.87 3.52
C LYS A 23 20.26 10.40 4.11
N VAL A 24 19.94 9.13 3.96
CA VAL A 24 18.76 8.48 4.54
C VAL A 24 19.18 7.37 5.50
N LYS A 25 18.33 7.08 6.47
CA LYS A 25 18.52 5.89 7.33
C LYS A 25 18.24 4.64 6.52
N PHE A 26 18.87 3.53 6.88
CA PHE A 26 18.57 2.23 6.28
C PHE A 26 17.04 1.96 6.39
N PRO A 27 16.35 1.73 5.26
CA PRO A 27 14.89 1.82 5.24
C PRO A 27 14.19 0.59 5.82
N PHE A 28 14.91 -0.52 6.03
CA PHE A 28 14.30 -1.77 6.47
C PHE A 28 14.50 -2.04 7.96
N LYS A 29 13.46 -2.66 8.56
CA LYS A 29 13.57 -3.35 9.85
C LYS A 29 14.18 -4.73 9.62
N ALA A 30 14.79 -5.31 10.65
CA ALA A 30 15.34 -6.66 10.57
C ALA A 30 14.27 -7.74 10.25
N LYS A 31 13.02 -7.52 10.69
CA LYS A 31 11.91 -8.46 10.54
C LYS A 31 10.59 -7.70 10.43
N TYR A 32 9.73 -8.18 9.57
CA TYR A 32 8.36 -7.67 9.41
C TYR A 32 7.34 -8.73 9.85
N GLY A 33 6.13 -8.29 10.19
CA GLY A 33 4.93 -9.10 10.32
C GLY A 33 3.93 -8.78 9.22
N ASN A 34 2.84 -9.53 9.15
CA ASN A 34 1.67 -9.16 8.35
C ASN A 34 1.00 -7.94 8.99
N PHE A 35 0.66 -6.92 8.20
CA PHE A 35 -0.09 -5.77 8.70
C PHE A 35 -1.59 -6.04 8.53
N ILE A 36 -2.26 -6.39 9.62
CA ILE A 36 -3.67 -6.76 9.63
C ILE A 36 -4.39 -6.03 10.77
N ASN A 37 -5.53 -5.44 10.47
CA ASN A 37 -6.36 -4.70 11.44
C ASN A 37 -5.55 -3.65 12.23
N GLY A 38 -4.74 -2.86 11.50
CA GLY A 38 -3.93 -1.77 12.09
C GLY A 38 -2.72 -2.21 12.91
N LYS A 39 -2.34 -3.50 12.90
CA LYS A 39 -1.23 -4.05 13.69
C LYS A 39 -0.35 -4.98 12.86
N PHE A 40 0.95 -4.99 13.18
CA PHE A 40 1.84 -6.02 12.68
C PHE A 40 1.70 -7.28 13.53
N VAL A 41 1.35 -8.39 12.87
CA VAL A 41 1.17 -9.72 13.49
C VAL A 41 2.12 -10.73 12.87
N GLU A 42 2.60 -11.67 13.66
CA GLU A 42 3.42 -12.76 13.16
C GLU A 42 2.59 -13.72 12.30
N PRO A 43 3.21 -14.37 11.27
CA PRO A 43 2.50 -15.37 10.49
C PRO A 43 2.09 -16.56 11.38
N LYS A 44 0.91 -17.11 11.16
CA LYS A 44 0.34 -18.21 11.95
C LYS A 44 1.24 -19.45 12.00
N SER A 45 2.03 -19.66 10.96
CA SER A 45 3.02 -20.74 10.90
C SER A 45 4.31 -20.45 11.67
N GLY A 46 4.55 -19.20 12.10
CA GLY A 46 5.82 -18.75 12.65
C GLY A 46 6.98 -18.73 11.64
N LYS A 47 6.72 -19.03 10.35
CA LYS A 47 7.77 -19.15 9.32
C LYS A 47 8.03 -17.81 8.65
N TYR A 48 9.30 -17.57 8.33
CA TYR A 48 9.81 -16.41 7.63
C TYR A 48 10.73 -16.85 6.50
N PHE A 49 10.99 -15.97 5.56
CA PHE A 49 12.05 -16.11 4.56
C PHE A 49 12.89 -14.85 4.50
N ASP A 50 14.11 -14.99 4.02
CA ASP A 50 15.02 -13.88 3.85
C ASP A 50 14.68 -13.14 2.56
N ASN A 51 14.54 -11.81 2.66
CA ASN A 51 14.47 -10.94 1.52
C ASN A 51 15.88 -10.42 1.23
N THR A 52 16.39 -10.72 0.05
CA THR A 52 17.75 -10.36 -0.38
C THR A 52 17.71 -9.26 -1.43
N THR A 53 18.64 -8.31 -1.32
CA THR A 53 18.82 -7.31 -2.38
C THR A 53 19.53 -7.94 -3.59
N PRO A 54 19.05 -7.72 -4.82
CA PRO A 54 19.74 -8.20 -6.02
C PRO A 54 21.05 -7.47 -6.31
N ILE A 55 21.33 -6.36 -5.62
CA ILE A 55 22.55 -5.57 -5.79
C ILE A 55 23.79 -6.33 -5.27
N THR A 56 23.68 -6.94 -4.08
CA THR A 56 24.81 -7.62 -3.41
C THR A 56 24.49 -9.04 -2.97
N ASN A 57 23.25 -9.53 -3.14
CA ASN A 57 22.72 -10.77 -2.58
C ASN A 57 22.72 -10.84 -1.05
N GLU A 58 22.85 -9.72 -0.37
CA GLU A 58 22.76 -9.65 1.09
C GLU A 58 21.31 -9.63 1.56
N VAL A 59 21.07 -10.18 2.74
CA VAL A 59 19.75 -10.17 3.37
C VAL A 59 19.47 -8.76 3.90
N ILE A 60 18.41 -8.13 3.42
CA ILE A 60 17.96 -6.80 3.86
C ILE A 60 16.88 -6.87 4.94
N CYS A 61 16.07 -7.90 4.97
CA CYS A 61 15.09 -8.13 6.02
C CYS A 61 14.54 -9.57 5.97
N LYS A 62 13.76 -9.93 7.00
CA LYS A 62 12.93 -11.14 7.00
C LYS A 62 11.46 -10.77 6.85
N VAL A 63 10.77 -11.47 5.95
CA VAL A 63 9.34 -11.27 5.70
C VAL A 63 8.53 -12.53 5.99
N PRO A 64 7.26 -12.41 6.37
CA PRO A 64 6.43 -13.54 6.73
C PRO A 64 6.26 -14.51 5.55
N ARG A 65 6.40 -15.81 5.82
CA ARG A 65 5.90 -16.84 4.90
C ARG A 65 4.49 -17.22 5.33
N SER A 66 3.56 -16.40 4.92
CA SER A 66 2.15 -16.55 5.22
C SER A 66 1.54 -17.78 4.55
N ASN A 67 0.46 -18.28 5.11
CA ASN A 67 -0.30 -19.40 4.61
C ASN A 67 -1.80 -19.06 4.57
N GLU A 68 -2.64 -20.03 4.20
CA GLU A 68 -4.10 -19.89 4.11
C GLU A 68 -4.71 -19.24 5.37
N LYS A 69 -4.27 -19.67 6.57
CA LYS A 69 -4.80 -19.10 7.84
C LYS A 69 -4.49 -17.62 8.03
N ASP A 70 -3.37 -17.15 7.49
CA ASP A 70 -3.02 -15.73 7.51
C ASP A 70 -3.89 -14.94 6.54
N VAL A 71 -4.18 -15.53 5.38
CA VAL A 71 -5.08 -14.94 4.36
C VAL A 71 -6.51 -14.87 4.90
N ASP A 72 -7.02 -15.95 5.50
CA ASP A 72 -8.35 -15.97 6.12
C ASP A 72 -8.45 -14.89 7.21
N PHE A 73 -7.43 -14.77 8.06
CA PHE A 73 -7.43 -13.73 9.09
C PHE A 73 -7.41 -12.30 8.51
N ALA A 74 -6.71 -12.08 7.40
CA ALA A 74 -6.73 -10.79 6.70
C ALA A 74 -8.08 -10.52 6.05
N LEU A 75 -8.71 -11.53 5.43
CA LEU A 75 -10.05 -11.44 4.85
C LEU A 75 -11.10 -11.14 5.91
N ASP A 76 -11.07 -11.83 7.05
CA ASP A 76 -11.99 -11.57 8.17
C ASP A 76 -11.88 -10.12 8.64
N ALA A 77 -10.66 -9.61 8.80
CA ALA A 77 -10.43 -8.23 9.19
C ALA A 77 -10.95 -7.22 8.15
N ALA A 78 -10.75 -7.51 6.86
CA ALA A 78 -11.25 -6.68 5.77
C ALA A 78 -12.79 -6.69 5.69
N HIS A 79 -13.42 -7.86 5.83
CA HIS A 79 -14.88 -7.99 5.88
C HIS A 79 -15.48 -7.28 7.10
N ALA A 80 -14.82 -7.33 8.26
CA ALA A 80 -15.25 -6.60 9.45
C ALA A 80 -15.16 -5.08 9.29
N ALA A 81 -14.18 -4.59 8.52
CA ALA A 81 -14.00 -3.15 8.26
C ALA A 81 -14.95 -2.60 7.18
N PHE A 82 -15.33 -3.43 6.20
CA PHE A 82 -16.09 -3.01 5.02
C PHE A 82 -17.40 -2.28 5.34
N PRO A 83 -18.28 -2.73 6.28
CA PRO A 83 -19.55 -2.06 6.54
C PRO A 83 -19.42 -0.59 6.99
N SER A 84 -18.31 -0.23 7.62
CA SER A 84 -18.03 1.15 8.02
C SER A 84 -17.32 1.93 6.92
N TRP A 85 -16.29 1.34 6.30
CA TRP A 85 -15.50 1.97 5.24
C TRP A 85 -16.34 2.24 4.00
N GLY A 86 -17.12 1.27 3.52
CA GLY A 86 -17.97 1.40 2.34
C GLY A 86 -19.08 2.46 2.47
N LYS A 87 -19.43 2.85 3.71
CA LYS A 87 -20.39 3.92 4.00
C LYS A 87 -19.77 5.30 4.21
N THR A 88 -18.44 5.42 4.22
CA THR A 88 -17.80 6.73 4.33
C THR A 88 -18.15 7.60 3.12
N SER A 89 -18.23 8.90 3.34
CA SER A 89 -18.52 9.84 2.26
C SER A 89 -17.38 9.88 1.22
N ILE A 90 -17.72 10.19 -0.02
CA ILE A 90 -16.76 10.43 -1.10
C ILE A 90 -15.71 11.46 -0.66
N THR A 91 -16.14 12.54 -0.01
CA THR A 91 -15.25 13.59 0.51
C THR A 91 -14.25 13.06 1.53
N GLU A 92 -14.69 12.22 2.44
CA GLU A 92 -13.82 11.63 3.46
C GLU A 92 -12.78 10.71 2.83
N ARG A 93 -13.18 9.80 1.94
CA ARG A 93 -12.25 8.93 1.21
C ARG A 93 -11.24 9.74 0.40
N SER A 94 -11.70 10.73 -0.37
CA SER A 94 -10.84 11.64 -1.13
C SER A 94 -9.77 12.29 -0.22
N ASN A 95 -10.18 12.82 0.93
CA ASN A 95 -9.26 13.47 1.87
C ASN A 95 -8.24 12.48 2.46
N ILE A 96 -8.62 11.22 2.68
CA ILE A 96 -7.70 10.17 3.13
C ILE A 96 -6.67 9.85 2.05
N LEU A 97 -7.09 9.74 0.79
CA LEU A 97 -6.17 9.50 -0.32
C LEU A 97 -5.16 10.65 -0.49
N LEU A 98 -5.60 11.90 -0.36
CA LEU A 98 -4.70 13.06 -0.36
C LEU A 98 -3.67 13.00 0.78
N LYS A 99 -4.10 12.63 1.99
CA LYS A 99 -3.18 12.44 3.12
C LYS A 99 -2.16 11.34 2.87
N ILE A 100 -2.56 10.25 2.21
CA ILE A 100 -1.63 9.17 1.81
C ILE A 100 -0.59 9.73 0.84
N ALA A 101 -1.01 10.47 -0.19
CA ALA A 101 -0.11 11.11 -1.14
C ALA A 101 0.91 12.03 -0.43
N ASP A 102 0.45 12.87 0.49
CA ASP A 102 1.31 13.79 1.25
C ASP A 102 2.34 13.05 2.13
N VAL A 103 1.94 11.93 2.75
CA VAL A 103 2.85 11.11 3.56
C VAL A 103 3.90 10.44 2.68
N ILE A 104 3.53 9.93 1.51
CA ILE A 104 4.46 9.33 0.55
C ILE A 104 5.45 10.39 0.07
N GLU A 105 4.98 11.57 -0.33
CA GLU A 105 5.81 12.66 -0.82
C GLU A 105 6.84 13.12 0.23
N LYS A 106 6.43 13.25 1.49
CA LYS A 106 7.34 13.59 2.60
C LYS A 106 8.42 12.53 2.85
N ASN A 107 8.18 11.30 2.48
CA ASN A 107 9.12 10.17 2.66
C ASN A 107 9.72 9.68 1.34
N LEU A 108 9.66 10.46 0.28
CA LEU A 108 10.03 10.08 -1.08
C LEU A 108 11.44 9.47 -1.15
N ASN A 109 12.46 10.12 -0.55
CA ASN A 109 13.83 9.64 -0.54
C ASN A 109 13.97 8.27 0.16
N LEU A 110 13.28 8.10 1.30
CA LEU A 110 13.30 6.84 2.04
C LEU A 110 12.67 5.70 1.25
N LEU A 111 11.51 5.97 0.64
CA LEU A 111 10.76 4.99 -0.14
C LEU A 111 11.49 4.63 -1.45
N ALA A 112 12.06 5.61 -2.14
CA ALA A 112 12.88 5.38 -3.32
C ALA A 112 14.12 4.52 -3.01
N THR A 113 14.77 4.78 -1.86
CA THR A 113 15.90 3.97 -1.40
C THR A 113 15.44 2.54 -1.09
N ALA A 114 14.30 2.36 -0.43
CA ALA A 114 13.74 1.04 -0.17
C ALA A 114 13.47 0.28 -1.47
N GLU A 115 12.83 0.90 -2.44
CA GLU A 115 12.54 0.28 -3.74
C GLU A 115 13.82 -0.08 -4.50
N CYS A 116 14.82 0.82 -4.52
CA CYS A 116 16.13 0.56 -5.13
C CYS A 116 16.82 -0.66 -4.49
N LEU A 117 16.85 -0.75 -3.17
CA LEU A 117 17.49 -1.87 -2.47
C LEU A 117 16.72 -3.19 -2.63
N ASP A 118 15.41 -3.14 -2.72
CA ASP A 118 14.56 -4.33 -2.81
C ASP A 118 14.57 -4.96 -4.22
N ASN A 119 14.44 -4.15 -5.27
CA ASN A 119 14.33 -4.66 -6.64
C ASN A 119 15.57 -4.42 -7.52
N GLY A 120 16.56 -3.66 -7.04
CA GLY A 120 17.78 -3.34 -7.79
C GLY A 120 17.63 -2.24 -8.84
N LYS A 121 16.50 -1.56 -8.92
CA LYS A 121 16.29 -0.45 -9.85
C LYS A 121 17.20 0.73 -9.50
N PRO A 122 17.78 1.44 -10.48
CA PRO A 122 18.59 2.62 -10.20
C PRO A 122 17.80 3.67 -9.39
N ILE A 123 18.41 4.18 -8.32
CA ILE A 123 17.80 5.19 -7.44
C ILE A 123 17.29 6.41 -8.21
N ARG A 124 17.99 6.79 -9.28
CA ARG A 124 17.57 7.89 -10.16
C ARG A 124 16.19 7.63 -10.76
N GLU A 125 15.90 6.42 -11.22
CA GLU A 125 14.61 6.07 -11.79
C GLU A 125 13.52 6.05 -10.73
N CYS A 126 13.81 5.48 -9.55
CA CYS A 126 12.88 5.51 -8.42
C CYS A 126 12.50 6.94 -8.04
N MET A 127 13.48 7.86 -8.01
CA MET A 127 13.29 9.27 -7.62
C MET A 127 12.62 10.13 -8.71
N ALA A 128 12.95 9.90 -9.99
CA ALA A 128 12.50 10.76 -11.08
C ALA A 128 11.19 10.31 -11.72
N ALA A 129 10.87 9.03 -11.63
CA ALA A 129 9.70 8.44 -12.27
C ALA A 129 8.77 7.74 -11.28
N ASP A 130 9.20 6.66 -10.62
CA ASP A 130 8.31 5.77 -9.90
C ASP A 130 7.59 6.47 -8.75
N LEU A 131 8.32 7.08 -7.84
CA LEU A 131 7.75 7.71 -6.64
C LEU A 131 6.89 8.96 -6.93
N PRO A 132 7.29 9.85 -7.87
CA PRO A 132 6.41 10.94 -8.31
C PRO A 132 5.07 10.44 -8.89
N LEU A 133 5.11 9.36 -9.72
CA LEU A 133 3.89 8.75 -10.24
C LEU A 133 3.03 8.12 -9.15
N VAL A 134 3.64 7.53 -8.11
CA VAL A 134 2.88 7.04 -6.94
C VAL A 134 2.08 8.16 -6.31
N VAL A 135 2.72 9.30 -6.03
CA VAL A 135 2.05 10.47 -5.43
C VAL A 135 0.94 11.01 -6.34
N ASP A 136 1.24 11.14 -7.62
CA ASP A 136 0.27 11.63 -8.63
C ASP A 136 -0.97 10.74 -8.70
N HIS A 137 -0.81 9.42 -8.75
CA HIS A 137 -1.95 8.49 -8.82
C HIS A 137 -2.85 8.54 -7.58
N TRP A 138 -2.29 8.67 -6.38
CA TRP A 138 -3.12 8.89 -5.19
C TRP A 138 -3.92 10.17 -5.27
N ARG A 139 -3.31 11.25 -5.75
CA ARG A 139 -3.99 12.54 -5.96
C ARG A 139 -5.03 12.47 -7.08
N TYR A 140 -4.71 11.78 -8.17
CA TYR A 140 -5.63 11.56 -9.28
C TYR A 140 -6.92 10.88 -8.81
N PHE A 141 -6.83 9.72 -8.14
CA PHE A 141 -8.03 9.02 -7.68
C PHE A 141 -8.77 9.74 -6.55
N ALA A 142 -8.10 10.54 -5.76
CA ALA A 142 -8.75 11.44 -4.81
C ALA A 142 -9.60 12.52 -5.52
N GLY A 143 -9.17 12.99 -6.68
CA GLY A 143 -9.94 13.92 -7.52
C GLY A 143 -11.08 13.23 -8.27
N VAL A 144 -10.77 12.13 -8.96
CA VAL A 144 -11.72 11.38 -9.80
C VAL A 144 -12.96 10.96 -9.02
N ILE A 145 -12.80 10.41 -7.81
CA ILE A 145 -13.95 9.94 -7.03
C ILE A 145 -14.94 11.06 -6.68
N ARG A 146 -14.49 12.32 -6.62
CA ARG A 146 -15.36 13.48 -6.39
C ARG A 146 -16.19 13.89 -7.61
N ALA A 147 -15.75 13.47 -8.80
CA ALA A 147 -16.39 13.78 -10.06
C ALA A 147 -17.20 12.58 -10.61
N GLU A 148 -17.17 11.43 -9.92
CA GLU A 148 -17.94 10.28 -10.34
C GLU A 148 -19.42 10.48 -10.07
N GLU A 149 -20.22 10.28 -11.11
CA GLU A 149 -21.65 10.45 -11.10
C GLU A 149 -22.33 9.12 -11.45
N GLY A 150 -23.57 8.96 -11.01
CA GLY A 150 -24.47 7.93 -11.51
C GLY A 150 -25.17 8.41 -12.79
N SER A 151 -26.13 7.61 -13.25
CA SER A 151 -26.99 8.01 -14.37
C SER A 151 -28.45 7.78 -14.05
N ILE A 152 -29.32 8.51 -14.76
CA ILE A 152 -30.76 8.31 -14.76
C ILE A 152 -31.21 8.08 -16.20
N GLY A 153 -32.05 7.07 -16.42
CA GLY A 153 -32.66 6.77 -17.71
C GLY A 153 -34.17 6.69 -17.60
N GLU A 154 -34.89 7.27 -18.53
CA GLU A 154 -36.33 7.09 -18.69
C GLU A 154 -36.61 5.74 -19.37
N ILE A 155 -37.41 4.90 -18.77
CA ILE A 155 -37.88 3.62 -19.34
C ILE A 155 -39.26 3.84 -20.00
N SER A 156 -40.15 4.58 -19.33
CA SER A 156 -41.43 5.00 -19.80
C SER A 156 -41.84 6.32 -19.16
N ASN A 157 -42.98 6.88 -19.52
CA ASN A 157 -43.53 8.09 -18.90
C ASN A 157 -43.76 7.98 -17.38
N GLU A 158 -43.77 6.75 -16.84
CA GLU A 158 -44.05 6.46 -15.43
C GLU A 158 -42.87 5.80 -14.70
N GLU A 159 -41.78 5.40 -15.43
CA GLU A 159 -40.70 4.61 -14.87
C GLU A 159 -39.34 5.21 -15.23
N TYR A 160 -38.47 5.32 -14.22
CA TYR A 160 -37.06 5.77 -14.35
C TYR A 160 -36.14 4.74 -13.77
N SER A 161 -34.97 4.55 -14.42
CA SER A 161 -33.88 3.70 -13.94
C SER A 161 -32.76 4.60 -13.39
N TYR A 162 -32.27 4.26 -12.20
CA TYR A 162 -31.12 4.93 -11.57
C TYR A 162 -29.93 3.96 -11.55
N HIS A 163 -28.76 4.41 -12.02
CA HIS A 163 -27.52 3.69 -11.90
C HIS A 163 -26.64 4.39 -10.87
N VAL A 164 -26.33 3.69 -9.79
CA VAL A 164 -25.49 4.19 -8.71
C VAL A 164 -24.30 3.25 -8.54
N PRO A 165 -23.04 3.72 -8.65
CA PRO A 165 -21.87 2.91 -8.36
C PRO A 165 -21.83 2.50 -6.89
N GLU A 166 -21.55 1.22 -6.63
CA GLU A 166 -21.38 0.68 -5.28
C GLU A 166 -20.05 -0.06 -5.16
N PRO A 167 -19.41 -0.09 -3.98
CA PRO A 167 -18.22 -0.87 -3.77
C PRO A 167 -18.50 -2.36 -3.86
N LEU A 168 -17.56 -3.12 -4.44
CA LEU A 168 -17.64 -4.59 -4.53
C LEU A 168 -17.55 -5.27 -3.16
N GLY A 169 -16.85 -4.64 -2.21
CA GLY A 169 -16.66 -5.19 -0.87
C GLY A 169 -15.18 -5.35 -0.51
N VAL A 170 -14.71 -6.59 -0.43
CA VAL A 170 -13.30 -6.92 -0.19
C VAL A 170 -12.66 -7.42 -1.47
N VAL A 171 -11.54 -6.84 -1.86
CA VAL A 171 -10.81 -7.20 -3.08
C VAL A 171 -9.40 -7.70 -2.75
N GLY A 172 -9.00 -8.81 -3.37
CA GLY A 172 -7.63 -9.33 -3.32
C GLY A 172 -6.77 -8.69 -4.40
N GLN A 173 -5.52 -8.38 -4.06
CA GLN A 173 -4.57 -7.77 -5.00
C GLN A 173 -3.23 -8.50 -4.96
N ILE A 174 -2.71 -8.86 -6.14
CA ILE A 174 -1.39 -9.46 -6.31
C ILE A 174 -0.56 -8.51 -7.16
N ILE A 175 0.56 -8.05 -6.61
CA ILE A 175 1.38 -6.99 -7.19
C ILE A 175 2.66 -7.60 -7.76
N PRO A 176 3.04 -7.24 -9.02
CA PRO A 176 4.31 -7.65 -9.60
C PRO A 176 5.50 -6.92 -8.97
N TRP A 177 6.65 -7.56 -9.00
CA TRP A 177 7.87 -7.12 -8.32
C TRP A 177 8.62 -5.97 -9.02
N ASN A 178 8.36 -5.71 -10.29
CA ASN A 178 9.15 -4.76 -11.10
C ASN A 178 8.85 -3.28 -10.83
N PHE A 179 7.66 -2.95 -10.34
CA PHE A 179 7.24 -1.63 -9.86
C PHE A 179 6.42 -1.79 -8.57
N PRO A 180 7.03 -2.23 -7.48
CA PRO A 180 6.27 -2.72 -6.33
C PRO A 180 5.33 -1.66 -5.75
N LEU A 181 5.81 -0.47 -5.42
CA LEU A 181 4.99 0.58 -4.83
C LEU A 181 4.03 1.22 -5.85
N LEU A 182 4.50 1.44 -7.09
CA LEU A 182 3.67 2.04 -8.14
C LEU A 182 2.51 1.13 -8.53
N MET A 183 2.77 -0.15 -8.75
CA MET A 183 1.73 -1.12 -9.11
C MET A 183 0.76 -1.38 -7.95
N ALA A 184 1.25 -1.36 -6.71
CA ALA A 184 0.37 -1.38 -5.53
C ALA A 184 -0.54 -0.15 -5.53
N THR A 185 -0.01 1.04 -5.76
CA THR A 185 -0.79 2.29 -5.83
C THR A 185 -1.87 2.24 -6.90
N TRP A 186 -1.55 1.74 -8.11
CA TRP A 186 -2.52 1.61 -9.21
C TRP A 186 -3.72 0.73 -8.87
N LYS A 187 -3.58 -0.15 -7.90
CA LYS A 187 -4.65 -1.04 -7.43
C LYS A 187 -5.31 -0.52 -6.15
N LEU A 188 -4.51 -0.06 -5.19
CA LEU A 188 -5.02 0.43 -3.90
C LEU A 188 -5.82 1.72 -4.04
N ALA A 189 -5.30 2.70 -4.78
CA ALA A 189 -5.92 4.02 -4.86
C ALA A 189 -7.35 3.95 -5.43
N PRO A 190 -7.63 3.34 -6.59
CA PRO A 190 -9.00 3.23 -7.11
C PRO A 190 -9.89 2.35 -6.23
N ALA A 191 -9.37 1.24 -5.67
CA ALA A 191 -10.16 0.35 -4.83
C ALA A 191 -10.63 1.05 -3.55
N LEU A 192 -9.72 1.75 -2.86
CA LEU A 192 -10.05 2.51 -1.64
C LEU A 192 -10.93 3.72 -1.96
N ALA A 193 -10.68 4.44 -3.06
CA ALA A 193 -11.52 5.55 -3.52
C ALA A 193 -12.97 5.09 -3.69
N ALA A 194 -13.18 3.94 -4.34
CA ALA A 194 -14.51 3.37 -4.57
C ALA A 194 -15.17 2.79 -3.30
N GLY A 195 -14.48 2.77 -2.15
CA GLY A 195 -15.03 2.29 -0.88
C GLY A 195 -14.81 0.80 -0.61
N ASN A 196 -13.94 0.13 -1.37
CA ASN A 196 -13.58 -1.27 -1.12
C ASN A 196 -12.54 -1.38 0.00
N CYS A 197 -12.52 -2.52 0.71
CA CYS A 197 -11.41 -2.97 1.52
C CYS A 197 -10.48 -3.86 0.69
N VAL A 198 -9.20 -3.92 1.05
CA VAL A 198 -8.18 -4.59 0.25
C VAL A 198 -7.37 -5.56 1.09
N VAL A 199 -7.11 -6.75 0.54
CA VAL A 199 -6.05 -7.68 0.98
C VAL A 199 -5.00 -7.74 -0.12
N LEU A 200 -3.79 -7.24 0.17
CA LEU A 200 -2.67 -7.10 -0.77
C LEU A 200 -1.64 -8.20 -0.51
#